data_432d4760b8daf440fa248310a8c15da4
#
_entry.id   432d4760b8daf440fa248310a8c15da4
#
_cell.length_a   1.000
_cell.length_b   1.000
_cell.length_c   1.000
_cell.angle_alpha   90.00
_cell.angle_beta   90.00
_cell.angle_gamma   90.00
#
_symmetry.space_group_name_H-M   'P 1'
#
loop_
_entity.id
_entity.type
_entity.pdbx_description
1 polymer ?
#
loop_
_entity_poly.entity_id
_entity_poly.type
_entity_poly.pdbx_seq_one_letter_code
_entity_poly.pdbx_strand_id
1 'polypeptide(L)'
;MKLVVVSAGLSVPSSTRLLADRLAAATAGRTSAEVEFVELRDLAVEIAHNFTNGFPGPALGAAVEAVKGADGLIVVTPVFSASYSGLFKSFFDVLSAGDAEAVAGKPVLVAATGGTARHSLVLDHALRPLFAYLRAVVVPTGVYAASEDWGAEGLAERIERAAGELARLMGAAGAREDAVPESAGRDGHPDVVPATGAVTGRATVIPFEERLAALRTR
;
A
#
# COMPACT_ATOMS: atom_id res chain seq x y z
N MET A 1 -4.93 -16.15 -3.19
CA MET A 1 -4.55 -14.76 -2.87
C MET A 1 -4.80 -14.48 -1.39
N LYS A 2 -3.94 -13.69 -0.77
CA LYS A 2 -4.02 -13.32 0.65
C LYS A 2 -4.20 -11.81 0.80
N LEU A 3 -5.25 -11.38 1.48
CA LEU A 3 -5.51 -9.98 1.83
C LEU A 3 -5.21 -9.79 3.32
N VAL A 4 -4.25 -8.94 3.65
CA VAL A 4 -3.98 -8.62 5.06
C VAL A 4 -4.53 -7.24 5.41
N VAL A 5 -5.23 -7.17 6.53
CA VAL A 5 -5.89 -5.96 7.04
C VAL A 5 -5.20 -5.54 8.33
N VAL A 6 -4.46 -4.43 8.27
CA VAL A 6 -3.77 -3.86 9.44
C VAL A 6 -4.66 -2.78 10.06
N SER A 7 -5.11 -2.99 11.28
CA SER A 7 -5.96 -2.06 12.02
C SER A 7 -5.24 -1.51 13.26
N ALA A 8 -5.19 -0.17 13.35
CA ALA A 8 -4.59 0.53 14.49
C ALA A 8 -5.63 1.12 15.46
N GLY A 9 -6.85 0.56 15.49
CA GLY A 9 -7.87 0.94 16.46
C GLY A 9 -7.45 0.62 17.88
N LEU A 10 -7.63 1.56 18.82
CA LEU A 10 -7.18 1.40 20.22
C LEU A 10 -8.33 1.04 21.16
N SER A 11 -9.57 1.41 20.86
CA SER A 11 -10.75 1.19 21.70
C SER A 11 -11.50 -0.10 21.36
N VAL A 12 -12.34 -0.56 22.30
CA VAL A 12 -13.33 -1.61 22.07
C VAL A 12 -14.68 -1.08 22.60
N PRO A 13 -15.66 -0.87 21.71
CA PRO A 13 -15.64 -1.02 20.27
C PRO A 13 -14.75 0.04 19.57
N SER A 14 -14.33 -0.26 18.34
CA SER A 14 -13.44 0.62 17.53
C SER A 14 -14.07 0.94 16.19
N SER A 15 -14.26 2.23 15.89
CA SER A 15 -14.69 2.70 14.57
C SER A 15 -13.65 2.39 13.49
N THR A 16 -12.35 2.43 13.84
CA THR A 16 -11.26 2.05 12.94
C THR A 16 -11.37 0.57 12.54
N ARG A 17 -11.65 -0.33 13.49
CA ARG A 17 -11.88 -1.75 13.19
C ARG A 17 -13.15 -1.93 12.36
N LEU A 18 -14.23 -1.22 12.66
CA LEU A 18 -15.46 -1.30 11.87
C LEU A 18 -15.23 -0.87 10.41
N LEU A 19 -14.41 0.18 10.16
CA LEU A 19 -14.04 0.57 8.80
C LEU A 19 -13.22 -0.53 8.13
N ALA A 20 -12.25 -1.11 8.85
CA ALA A 20 -11.43 -2.21 8.36
C ALA A 20 -12.28 -3.43 7.96
N ASP A 21 -13.26 -3.81 8.79
CA ASP A 21 -14.19 -4.91 8.50
C ASP A 21 -15.01 -4.67 7.23
N ARG A 22 -15.55 -3.45 7.05
CA ARG A 22 -16.32 -3.08 5.85
C ARG A 22 -15.48 -3.11 4.59
N LEU A 23 -14.26 -2.57 4.64
CA LEU A 23 -13.32 -2.58 3.51
C LEU A 23 -12.88 -4.01 3.15
N ALA A 24 -12.60 -4.83 4.16
CA ALA A 24 -12.25 -6.23 3.97
C ALA A 24 -13.38 -7.02 3.32
N ALA A 25 -14.61 -6.89 3.82
CA ALA A 25 -15.78 -7.56 3.26
C ALA A 25 -16.04 -7.14 1.80
N ALA A 26 -15.97 -5.83 1.49
CA ALA A 26 -16.14 -5.32 0.15
C ALA A 26 -15.06 -5.80 -0.83
N THR A 27 -13.81 -5.95 -0.37
CA THR A 27 -12.70 -6.46 -1.20
C THR A 27 -12.80 -7.98 -1.39
N ALA A 28 -13.06 -8.74 -0.31
CA ALA A 28 -13.22 -10.19 -0.36
C ALA A 28 -14.39 -10.61 -1.26
N GLY A 29 -15.48 -9.86 -1.27
CA GLY A 29 -16.62 -10.08 -2.18
C GLY A 29 -16.28 -9.93 -3.68
N ARG A 30 -15.12 -9.37 -4.01
CA ARG A 30 -14.61 -9.16 -5.39
C ARG A 30 -13.41 -10.02 -5.75
N THR A 31 -12.88 -10.72 -4.78
CA THR A 31 -11.70 -11.57 -4.93
C THR A 31 -11.94 -12.92 -4.27
N SER A 32 -11.12 -13.92 -4.57
CA SER A 32 -11.08 -15.18 -3.80
C SER A 32 -10.03 -15.14 -2.69
N ALA A 33 -9.68 -13.95 -2.19
CA ALA A 33 -8.62 -13.78 -1.22
C ALA A 33 -9.06 -14.26 0.17
N GLU A 34 -8.18 -15.00 0.83
CA GLU A 34 -8.25 -15.25 2.26
C GLU A 34 -7.91 -13.95 3.00
N VAL A 35 -8.73 -13.58 4.00
CA VAL A 35 -8.56 -12.33 4.76
C VAL A 35 -7.96 -12.63 6.11
N GLU A 36 -6.81 -12.01 6.41
CA GLU A 36 -6.17 -12.06 7.72
C GLU A 36 -6.14 -10.67 8.36
N PHE A 37 -6.50 -10.57 9.65
CA PHE A 37 -6.48 -9.32 10.41
C PHE A 37 -5.28 -9.24 11.33
N VAL A 38 -4.60 -8.09 11.30
CA VAL A 38 -3.52 -7.71 12.21
C VAL A 38 -3.99 -6.53 13.06
N GLU A 39 -4.32 -6.78 14.32
CA GLU A 39 -4.73 -5.76 15.31
C GLU A 39 -3.52 -5.21 16.02
N LEU A 40 -3.09 -4.01 15.69
CA LEU A 40 -1.86 -3.43 16.25
C LEU A 40 -1.96 -3.17 17.75
N ARG A 41 -3.16 -2.94 18.28
CA ARG A 41 -3.37 -2.78 19.70
C ARG A 41 -2.85 -3.98 20.53
N ASP A 42 -3.07 -5.19 20.01
CA ASP A 42 -2.68 -6.41 20.68
C ASP A 42 -1.16 -6.67 20.59
N LEU A 43 -0.48 -5.98 19.66
CA LEU A 43 0.96 -6.05 19.43
C LEU A 43 1.74 -4.88 20.06
N ALA A 44 1.05 -3.93 20.73
CA ALA A 44 1.65 -2.66 21.16
C ALA A 44 2.89 -2.86 22.05
N VAL A 45 2.85 -3.85 22.98
CA VAL A 45 3.96 -4.17 23.88
C VAL A 45 5.14 -4.77 23.11
N GLU A 46 4.89 -5.71 22.19
CA GLU A 46 5.96 -6.31 21.39
C GLU A 46 6.59 -5.31 20.44
N ILE A 47 5.80 -4.39 19.84
CA ILE A 47 6.29 -3.28 19.03
C ILE A 47 7.24 -2.40 19.85
N ALA A 48 6.84 -2.00 21.08
CA ALA A 48 7.68 -1.21 21.96
C ALA A 48 8.98 -1.93 22.36
N HIS A 49 8.91 -3.21 22.67
CA HIS A 49 10.07 -4.03 22.98
C HIS A 49 11.02 -4.15 21.78
N ASN A 50 10.49 -4.29 20.56
CA ASN A 50 11.32 -4.38 19.37
C ASN A 50 12.21 -3.16 19.19
N PHE A 51 11.75 -1.93 19.50
CA PHE A 51 12.57 -0.72 19.45
C PHE A 51 13.76 -0.72 20.43
N THR A 52 13.68 -1.49 21.50
CA THR A 52 14.73 -1.54 22.54
C THR A 52 15.66 -2.73 22.41
N ASN A 53 15.16 -3.87 21.95
CA ASN A 53 15.94 -5.12 21.89
C ASN A 53 16.29 -5.54 20.42
N GLY A 54 15.65 -4.93 19.42
CA GLY A 54 15.92 -5.20 18.00
C GLY A 54 15.29 -6.48 17.44
N PHE A 55 14.52 -7.24 18.22
CA PHE A 55 13.93 -8.51 17.81
C PHE A 55 12.42 -8.51 18.01
N PRO A 56 11.62 -8.94 17.01
CA PRO A 56 10.19 -9.09 17.16
C PRO A 56 9.87 -10.28 18.09
N GLY A 57 8.91 -10.08 19.01
CA GLY A 57 8.30 -11.19 19.72
C GLY A 57 7.49 -12.09 18.78
N PRO A 58 7.00 -13.24 19.26
CA PRO A 58 6.34 -14.23 18.41
C PRO A 58 5.10 -13.69 17.68
N ALA A 59 4.25 -12.90 18.36
CA ALA A 59 3.04 -12.36 17.76
C ALA A 59 3.36 -11.24 16.74
N LEU A 60 4.30 -10.36 17.06
CA LEU A 60 4.77 -9.33 16.13
C LEU A 60 5.47 -9.95 14.92
N GLY A 61 6.30 -10.98 15.12
CA GLY A 61 6.94 -11.72 14.04
C GLY A 61 5.93 -12.35 13.08
N ALA A 62 4.89 -13.00 13.61
CA ALA A 62 3.81 -13.57 12.81
C ALA A 62 3.08 -12.48 12.00
N ALA A 63 2.79 -11.33 12.60
CA ALA A 63 2.14 -10.20 11.91
C ALA A 63 3.03 -9.61 10.79
N VAL A 64 4.32 -9.49 11.02
CA VAL A 64 5.31 -9.06 9.99
C VAL A 64 5.32 -10.02 8.81
N GLU A 65 5.40 -11.33 9.08
CA GLU A 65 5.38 -12.35 8.01
C GLU A 65 4.02 -12.39 7.28
N ALA A 66 2.91 -12.17 7.98
CA ALA A 66 1.60 -12.04 7.34
C ALA A 66 1.58 -10.88 6.33
N VAL A 67 2.08 -9.69 6.69
CA VAL A 67 2.16 -8.52 5.80
C VAL A 67 3.11 -8.77 4.64
N LYS A 68 4.25 -9.41 4.88
CA LYS A 68 5.23 -9.77 3.83
C LYS A 68 4.65 -10.76 2.83
N GLY A 69 3.86 -11.73 3.28
CA GLY A 69 3.21 -12.74 2.42
C GLY A 69 1.89 -12.29 1.80
N ALA A 70 1.46 -11.05 1.98
CA ALA A 70 0.20 -10.54 1.44
C ALA A 70 0.28 -10.21 -0.06
N ASP A 71 -0.77 -10.54 -0.82
CA ASP A 71 -0.96 -10.10 -2.20
C ASP A 71 -1.58 -8.69 -2.29
N GLY A 72 -2.19 -8.22 -1.21
CA GLY A 72 -2.71 -6.87 -1.05
C GLY A 72 -2.94 -6.50 0.40
N LEU A 73 -2.96 -5.21 0.69
CA LEU A 73 -3.10 -4.68 2.03
C LEU A 73 -4.26 -3.69 2.13
N ILE A 74 -4.98 -3.75 3.24
CA ILE A 74 -5.83 -2.67 3.73
C ILE A 74 -5.20 -2.16 5.02
N VAL A 75 -4.94 -0.86 5.11
CA VAL A 75 -4.35 -0.26 6.30
C VAL A 75 -5.25 0.83 6.85
N VAL A 76 -5.63 0.72 8.12
CA VAL A 76 -6.61 1.62 8.74
C VAL A 76 -6.08 2.15 10.06
N THR A 77 -6.05 3.48 10.20
CA THR A 77 -5.56 4.17 11.40
C THR A 77 -6.57 5.19 11.92
N PRO A 78 -6.71 5.38 13.23
CA PRO A 78 -7.37 6.56 13.76
C PRO A 78 -6.46 7.79 13.55
N VAL A 79 -7.08 8.98 13.42
CA VAL A 79 -6.32 10.24 13.37
C VAL A 79 -6.06 10.74 14.78
N PHE A 80 -4.78 10.89 15.10
CA PHE A 80 -4.31 11.55 16.32
C PHE A 80 -3.35 12.69 15.95
N SER A 81 -3.55 13.86 16.55
CA SER A 81 -2.71 15.04 16.30
C SER A 81 -2.49 15.32 14.81
N ALA A 82 -3.59 15.28 14.03
CA ALA A 82 -3.64 15.55 12.58
C ALA A 82 -2.87 14.54 11.70
N SER A 83 -2.44 13.40 12.22
CA SER A 83 -1.72 12.36 11.47
C SER A 83 -2.24 10.96 11.83
N TYR A 84 -1.61 9.91 11.26
CA TYR A 84 -1.84 8.53 11.69
C TYR A 84 -1.42 8.36 13.17
N SER A 85 -1.93 7.32 13.85
CA SER A 85 -1.55 7.03 15.23
C SER A 85 -0.07 6.64 15.35
N GLY A 86 0.55 6.95 16.50
CA GLY A 86 1.93 6.56 16.77
C GLY A 86 2.14 5.04 16.66
N LEU A 87 1.18 4.26 17.18
CA LEU A 87 1.23 2.79 17.07
C LEU A 87 1.25 2.29 15.62
N PHE A 88 0.45 2.93 14.74
CA PHE A 88 0.46 2.63 13.31
C PHE A 88 1.85 2.87 12.70
N LYS A 89 2.43 4.06 12.95
CA LYS A 89 3.77 4.38 12.45
C LYS A 89 4.82 3.43 12.98
N SER A 90 4.78 3.14 14.29
CA SER A 90 5.73 2.23 14.94
C SER A 90 5.75 0.83 14.33
N PHE A 91 4.58 0.28 13.98
CA PHE A 91 4.53 -1.02 13.30
C PHE A 91 5.21 -0.99 11.93
N PHE A 92 4.95 0.03 11.10
CA PHE A 92 5.59 0.15 9.79
C PHE A 92 7.08 0.49 9.88
N ASP A 93 7.53 1.15 10.96
CA ASP A 93 8.96 1.36 11.22
C ASP A 93 9.65 0.03 11.57
N VAL A 94 9.06 -0.80 12.42
CA VAL A 94 9.57 -2.15 12.72
C VAL A 94 9.62 -3.00 11.45
N LEU A 95 8.55 -3.00 10.67
CA LEU A 95 8.46 -3.76 9.41
C LEU A 95 9.56 -3.36 8.44
N SER A 96 9.74 -2.05 8.19
CA SER A 96 10.73 -1.54 7.23
C SER A 96 12.17 -1.64 7.74
N ALA A 97 12.41 -1.59 9.06
CA ALA A 97 13.72 -1.82 9.64
C ALA A 97 14.17 -3.28 9.49
N GLY A 98 13.24 -4.23 9.56
CA GLY A 98 13.49 -5.64 9.34
C GLY A 98 13.62 -6.02 7.86
N ASP A 99 12.82 -5.38 7.01
CA ASP A 99 12.81 -5.61 5.56
C ASP A 99 12.29 -4.37 4.82
N ALA A 100 13.18 -3.64 4.18
CA ALA A 100 12.84 -2.40 3.45
C ALA A 100 11.94 -2.65 2.22
N GLU A 101 11.88 -3.89 1.73
CA GLU A 101 11.07 -4.29 0.58
C GLU A 101 9.74 -4.96 0.98
N ALA A 102 9.45 -5.08 2.28
CA ALA A 102 8.32 -5.85 2.81
C ALA A 102 6.97 -5.57 2.13
N VAL A 103 6.73 -4.33 1.70
CA VAL A 103 5.51 -3.90 1.01
C VAL A 103 5.76 -3.32 -0.38
N ALA A 104 6.99 -3.39 -0.89
CA ALA A 104 7.33 -2.86 -2.20
C ALA A 104 6.51 -3.53 -3.32
N GLY A 105 5.91 -2.71 -4.19
CA GLY A 105 5.07 -3.17 -5.29
C GLY A 105 3.70 -3.72 -4.88
N LYS A 106 3.41 -3.90 -3.58
CA LYS A 106 2.12 -4.44 -3.14
C LYS A 106 1.00 -3.40 -3.28
N PRO A 107 -0.18 -3.82 -3.79
CA PRO A 107 -1.39 -2.99 -3.76
C PRO A 107 -1.81 -2.67 -2.33
N VAL A 108 -2.01 -1.39 -2.02
CA VAL A 108 -2.40 -0.93 -0.67
C VAL A 108 -3.58 0.03 -0.73
N LEU A 109 -4.64 -0.28 0.00
CA LEU A 109 -5.75 0.63 0.28
C LEU A 109 -5.50 1.32 1.61
N VAL A 110 -5.40 2.64 1.59
CA VAL A 110 -5.21 3.45 2.79
C VAL A 110 -6.53 4.00 3.30
N ALA A 111 -6.78 3.88 4.61
CA ALA A 111 -7.98 4.39 5.23
C ALA A 111 -7.71 4.99 6.61
N ALA A 112 -8.58 5.92 7.03
CA ALA A 112 -8.48 6.52 8.35
C ALA A 112 -9.87 6.84 8.93
N THR A 113 -9.94 6.93 10.25
CA THR A 113 -11.11 7.39 11.00
C THR A 113 -10.78 8.59 11.87
N GLY A 114 -11.73 9.48 12.05
CA GLY A 114 -11.58 10.62 12.95
C GLY A 114 -12.92 11.19 13.41
N GLY A 115 -12.88 12.11 14.36
CA GLY A 115 -14.08 12.73 14.91
C GLY A 115 -14.82 13.65 13.93
N THR A 116 -14.12 14.26 12.98
CA THR A 116 -14.68 15.22 12.00
C THR A 116 -14.05 15.08 10.64
N ALA A 117 -14.75 15.52 9.59
CA ALA A 117 -14.25 15.54 8.20
C ALA A 117 -12.98 16.42 8.01
N ARG A 118 -12.67 17.33 8.94
CA ARG A 118 -11.50 18.24 8.87
C ARG A 118 -10.16 17.52 8.79
N HIS A 119 -10.10 16.27 9.24
CA HIS A 119 -8.87 15.49 9.27
C HIS A 119 -8.72 14.56 8.06
N SER A 120 -9.62 14.64 7.06
CA SER A 120 -9.58 13.77 5.87
C SER A 120 -8.28 13.88 5.06
N LEU A 121 -7.61 15.02 5.12
CA LEU A 121 -6.31 15.25 4.46
C LEU A 121 -5.18 14.35 4.99
N VAL A 122 -5.36 13.64 6.11
CA VAL A 122 -4.41 12.62 6.59
C VAL A 122 -4.13 11.56 5.53
N LEU A 123 -5.11 11.25 4.68
CA LEU A 123 -4.94 10.29 3.59
C LEU A 123 -3.84 10.76 2.62
N ASP A 124 -3.90 12.01 2.18
CA ASP A 124 -3.02 12.53 1.12
C ASP A 124 -1.70 13.09 1.66
N HIS A 125 -1.70 13.63 2.89
CA HIS A 125 -0.51 14.29 3.46
C HIS A 125 0.29 13.41 4.43
N ALA A 126 -0.25 12.27 4.88
CA ALA A 126 0.46 11.38 5.79
C ALA A 126 0.51 9.93 5.27
N LEU A 127 -0.65 9.31 4.99
CA LEU A 127 -0.69 7.90 4.61
C LEU A 127 -0.09 7.64 3.22
N ARG A 128 -0.50 8.37 2.18
CA ARG A 128 0.07 8.20 0.84
C ARG A 128 1.58 8.43 0.79
N PRO A 129 2.14 9.51 1.39
CA PRO A 129 3.59 9.68 1.44
C PRO A 129 4.32 8.54 2.15
N LEU A 130 3.77 8.01 3.25
CA LEU A 130 4.37 6.88 3.96
C LEU A 130 4.46 5.63 3.04
N PHE A 131 3.34 5.26 2.41
CA PHE A 131 3.33 4.07 1.54
C PHE A 131 4.06 4.28 0.21
N ALA A 132 4.13 5.51 -0.29
CA ALA A 132 5.00 5.85 -1.41
C ALA A 132 6.49 5.69 -1.05
N TYR A 133 6.90 6.14 0.14
CA TYR A 133 8.25 5.91 0.66
C TYR A 133 8.57 4.42 0.78
N LEU A 134 7.61 3.61 1.25
CA LEU A 134 7.72 2.16 1.34
C LEU A 134 7.57 1.45 -0.02
N ARG A 135 7.46 2.20 -1.13
CA ARG A 135 7.33 1.72 -2.51
C ARG A 135 6.11 0.83 -2.78
N ALA A 136 5.06 0.96 -1.97
CA ALA A 136 3.78 0.30 -2.22
C ALA A 136 2.99 0.99 -3.35
N VAL A 137 2.09 0.24 -3.97
CA VAL A 137 1.15 0.76 -4.99
C VAL A 137 -0.16 1.15 -4.31
N VAL A 138 -0.27 2.42 -3.93
CA VAL A 138 -1.48 2.90 -3.23
C VAL A 138 -2.62 3.09 -4.23
N VAL A 139 -3.80 2.50 -3.94
CA VAL A 139 -5.00 2.69 -4.77
C VAL A 139 -5.43 4.16 -4.83
N PRO A 140 -6.03 4.60 -5.95
CA PRO A 140 -6.44 6.00 -6.13
C PRO A 140 -7.40 6.49 -5.05
N THR A 141 -8.39 5.68 -4.66
CA THR A 141 -9.40 6.05 -3.66
C THR A 141 -8.96 5.66 -2.25
N GLY A 142 -8.57 6.65 -1.43
CA GLY A 142 -8.45 6.49 0.02
C GLY A 142 -9.82 6.65 0.69
N VAL A 143 -10.02 6.00 1.86
CA VAL A 143 -11.30 6.08 2.57
C VAL A 143 -11.12 6.72 3.94
N TYR A 144 -11.77 7.86 4.13
CA TYR A 144 -11.89 8.52 5.42
C TYR A 144 -13.31 8.38 5.95
N ALA A 145 -13.46 8.04 7.23
CA ALA A 145 -14.74 8.00 7.92
C ALA A 145 -14.71 8.91 9.15
N ALA A 146 -15.43 10.01 9.10
CA ALA A 146 -15.75 10.85 10.25
C ALA A 146 -16.91 10.26 11.05
N SER A 147 -17.16 10.78 12.25
CA SER A 147 -18.27 10.30 13.08
C SER A 147 -19.63 10.47 12.39
N GLU A 148 -19.82 11.55 11.64
CA GLU A 148 -21.04 11.83 10.87
C GLU A 148 -21.25 10.94 9.64
N ASP A 149 -20.19 10.31 9.11
CA ASP A 149 -20.26 9.51 7.88
C ASP A 149 -20.94 8.14 8.07
N TRP A 150 -21.03 7.64 9.31
CA TRP A 150 -21.45 6.25 9.58
C TRP A 150 -22.91 5.95 9.21
N GLY A 151 -23.74 6.95 9.07
CA GLY A 151 -25.13 6.84 8.60
C GLY A 151 -25.36 7.38 7.19
N ALA A 152 -24.32 7.89 6.52
CA ALA A 152 -24.43 8.53 5.22
C ALA A 152 -24.11 7.56 4.06
N GLU A 153 -24.83 7.70 2.94
CA GLU A 153 -24.65 6.84 1.75
C GLU A 153 -23.24 6.98 1.13
N GLY A 154 -22.65 8.16 1.14
CA GLY A 154 -21.36 8.44 0.50
C GLY A 154 -20.17 7.65 1.05
N LEU A 155 -20.22 7.16 2.31
CA LEU A 155 -19.17 6.29 2.86
C LEU A 155 -19.21 4.91 2.20
N ALA A 156 -20.39 4.33 2.04
CA ALA A 156 -20.56 3.04 1.39
C ALA A 156 -20.04 3.05 -0.04
N GLU A 157 -20.37 4.08 -0.83
CA GLU A 157 -19.90 4.23 -2.21
C GLU A 157 -18.37 4.37 -2.29
N ARG A 158 -17.74 5.10 -1.36
CA ARG A 158 -16.28 5.22 -1.30
C ARG A 158 -15.61 3.88 -0.98
N ILE A 159 -16.19 3.11 -0.03
CA ILE A 159 -15.71 1.77 0.33
C ILE A 159 -15.76 0.85 -0.89
N GLU A 160 -16.90 0.81 -1.60
CA GLU A 160 -17.08 -0.04 -2.77
C GLU A 160 -16.11 0.30 -3.90
N ARG A 161 -15.87 1.59 -4.15
CA ARG A 161 -14.92 2.05 -5.16
C ARG A 161 -13.49 1.64 -4.81
N ALA A 162 -13.05 1.94 -3.58
CA ALA A 162 -11.70 1.63 -3.12
C ALA A 162 -11.43 0.12 -3.11
N ALA A 163 -12.39 -0.68 -2.65
CA ALA A 163 -12.32 -2.13 -2.68
C ALA A 163 -12.21 -2.69 -4.11
N GLY A 164 -12.98 -2.12 -5.05
CA GLY A 164 -12.90 -2.49 -6.46
C GLY A 164 -11.54 -2.15 -7.10
N GLU A 165 -10.93 -1.02 -6.71
CA GLU A 165 -9.58 -0.65 -7.16
C GLU A 165 -8.52 -1.62 -6.62
N LEU A 166 -8.58 -1.94 -5.32
CA LEU A 166 -7.67 -2.89 -4.69
C LEU A 166 -7.80 -4.28 -5.32
N ALA A 167 -9.02 -4.79 -5.48
CA ALA A 167 -9.28 -6.10 -6.07
C ALA A 167 -8.70 -6.23 -7.50
N ARG A 168 -8.83 -5.19 -8.33
CA ARG A 168 -8.25 -5.18 -9.68
C ARG A 168 -6.72 -5.25 -9.67
N LEU A 169 -6.07 -4.50 -8.77
CA LEU A 169 -4.61 -4.51 -8.66
C LEU A 169 -4.09 -5.86 -8.15
N MET A 170 -4.76 -6.47 -7.16
CA MET A 170 -4.42 -7.80 -6.66
C MET A 170 -4.54 -8.86 -7.78
N GLY A 171 -5.62 -8.83 -8.57
CA GLY A 171 -5.81 -9.73 -9.69
C GLY A 171 -4.76 -9.57 -10.79
N ALA A 172 -4.34 -8.34 -11.09
CA ALA A 172 -3.31 -8.06 -12.07
C ALA A 172 -1.91 -8.49 -11.60
N ALA A 173 -1.62 -8.44 -10.31
CA ALA A 173 -0.38 -8.93 -9.73
C ALA A 173 -0.28 -10.45 -9.80
N GLY A 174 -1.34 -11.18 -9.41
CA GLY A 174 -1.38 -12.65 -9.47
C GLY A 174 -1.24 -13.20 -10.90
N ALA A 175 -1.87 -12.54 -11.89
CA ALA A 175 -1.76 -12.96 -13.29
C ALA A 175 -0.33 -12.80 -13.87
N ARG A 176 0.53 -11.99 -13.26
CA ARG A 176 1.94 -11.85 -13.68
C ARG A 176 2.84 -12.93 -13.12
N GLU A 177 2.57 -13.43 -11.92
CA GLU A 177 3.32 -14.55 -11.33
C GLU A 177 3.04 -15.85 -12.10
N ASP A 178 1.81 -16.08 -12.53
CA ASP A 178 1.44 -17.24 -13.35
C ASP A 178 1.99 -17.18 -14.79
N ALA A 179 2.41 -16.00 -15.26
CA ALA A 179 2.88 -15.77 -16.65
C ALA A 179 4.40 -15.78 -16.81
N VAL A 180 5.20 -16.03 -15.78
CA VAL A 180 6.65 -16.18 -15.90
C VAL A 180 6.95 -17.60 -16.40
N PRO A 181 7.34 -17.81 -17.68
CA PRO A 181 7.77 -19.12 -18.12
C PRO A 181 9.07 -19.48 -17.41
N GLU A 182 9.10 -20.68 -16.83
CA GLU A 182 10.27 -21.29 -16.25
C GLU A 182 11.45 -21.15 -17.20
N SER A 183 12.53 -20.57 -16.74
CA SER A 183 13.68 -20.11 -17.51
C SER A 183 14.22 -21.19 -18.45
N ALA A 184 14.15 -20.93 -19.74
CA ALA A 184 15.05 -21.55 -20.71
C ALA A 184 16.49 -21.10 -20.39
N GLY A 185 17.39 -22.08 -20.26
CA GLY A 185 18.77 -21.92 -19.85
C GLY A 185 19.52 -20.82 -20.61
N ARG A 186 20.29 -20.07 -19.87
CA ARG A 186 21.30 -19.14 -20.39
C ARG A 186 22.48 -19.95 -20.94
N ASP A 187 22.44 -20.24 -22.24
CA ASP A 187 23.65 -20.48 -23.02
C ASP A 187 23.38 -19.99 -24.45
N GLY A 188 24.13 -18.98 -24.85
CA GLY A 188 24.09 -18.48 -26.23
C GLY A 188 24.01 -16.95 -26.30
N HIS A 189 25.16 -16.34 -26.45
CA HIS A 189 25.30 -14.94 -26.84
C HIS A 189 24.70 -14.78 -28.25
N PRO A 190 23.63 -13.99 -28.48
CA PRO A 190 23.18 -13.72 -29.84
C PRO A 190 23.88 -12.49 -30.37
N ASP A 191 24.50 -12.68 -31.54
CA ASP A 191 25.03 -11.62 -32.41
C ASP A 191 23.97 -10.52 -32.63
N VAL A 192 24.41 -9.27 -32.53
CA VAL A 192 23.62 -8.08 -32.83
C VAL A 192 23.30 -8.03 -34.32
N VAL A 193 22.07 -8.35 -34.68
CA VAL A 193 21.55 -8.11 -36.04
C VAL A 193 20.92 -6.70 -36.05
N PRO A 194 21.34 -5.77 -36.95
CA PRO A 194 20.71 -4.46 -37.05
C PRO A 194 19.32 -4.59 -37.66
N ALA A 195 18.28 -4.24 -36.91
CA ALA A 195 16.91 -4.17 -37.43
C ALA A 195 16.74 -2.92 -38.29
N THR A 196 16.73 -3.11 -39.61
CA THR A 196 16.19 -2.16 -40.59
C THR A 196 14.68 -2.28 -40.64
N GLY A 197 13.98 -1.33 -40.00
CA GLY A 197 12.52 -1.23 -40.08
C GLY A 197 12.11 0.18 -39.65
N ALA A 198 11.73 1.01 -40.62
CA ALA A 198 11.32 2.39 -40.43
C ALA A 198 10.07 2.50 -39.56
N VAL A 199 10.19 3.11 -38.36
CA VAL A 199 9.08 3.68 -37.60
C VAL A 199 9.22 5.20 -37.69
N THR A 200 8.38 5.82 -38.50
CA THR A 200 8.20 7.26 -38.65
C THR A 200 7.68 7.85 -37.34
N GLY A 201 8.40 8.82 -36.78
CA GLY A 201 7.91 9.62 -35.66
C GLY A 201 8.69 9.52 -34.33
N ARG A 202 10.01 9.40 -34.39
CA ARG A 202 10.84 9.53 -33.20
C ARG A 202 11.12 11.00 -32.94
N ALA A 203 10.51 11.56 -31.87
CA ALA A 203 10.92 12.86 -31.35
C ALA A 203 12.41 12.80 -30.99
N THR A 204 13.25 13.58 -31.69
CA THR A 204 14.68 13.66 -31.39
C THR A 204 14.84 14.37 -30.06
N VAL A 205 15.33 13.66 -29.04
CA VAL A 205 15.68 14.29 -27.76
C VAL A 205 16.95 15.10 -28.00
N ILE A 206 16.82 16.43 -28.01
CA ILE A 206 17.96 17.35 -28.10
C ILE A 206 18.62 17.40 -26.70
N PRO A 207 19.91 17.11 -26.56
CA PRO A 207 20.64 17.20 -25.29
C PRO A 207 20.48 18.58 -24.67
N PHE A 208 20.43 18.62 -23.33
CA PHE A 208 20.20 19.85 -22.57
C PHE A 208 21.27 20.94 -22.88
N GLU A 209 22.52 20.52 -23.05
CA GLU A 209 23.66 21.39 -23.37
C GLU A 209 23.47 22.11 -24.72
N GLU A 210 22.93 21.44 -25.71
CA GLU A 210 22.64 22.07 -27.04
C GLU A 210 21.52 23.11 -26.94
N ARG A 211 20.49 22.85 -26.10
CA ARG A 211 19.43 23.83 -25.81
C ARG A 211 19.97 25.03 -25.04
N LEU A 212 20.88 24.81 -24.09
CA LEU A 212 21.50 25.89 -23.33
C LEU A 212 22.41 26.76 -24.19
N ALA A 213 23.17 26.18 -25.11
CA ALA A 213 24.01 26.91 -26.07
C ALA A 213 23.20 27.82 -27.00
N ALA A 214 22.04 27.33 -27.48
CA ALA A 214 21.14 28.12 -28.34
C ALA A 214 20.48 29.33 -27.61
N LEU A 215 20.41 29.33 -26.28
CA LEU A 215 19.88 30.44 -25.50
C LEU A 215 20.95 31.51 -25.18
N ARG A 216 22.25 31.19 -25.28
CA ARG A 216 23.37 32.15 -25.02
C ARG A 216 23.74 33.01 -26.22
N THR A 217 23.16 32.73 -27.39
CA THR A 217 23.45 33.42 -28.65
C THR A 217 22.36 34.41 -29.07
N ARG A 218 21.52 34.85 -28.13
CA ARG A 218 20.57 35.96 -28.32
C ARG A 218 20.86 37.11 -27.37
#